data_6c48b62f2f668a81f7440a92a1d775ed
#
_entry.id   6c48b62f2f668a81f7440a92a1d775ed
#
_cell.length_a   1.000
_cell.length_b   1.000
_cell.length_c   1.000
_cell.angle_alpha   90.00
_cell.angle_beta   90.00
_cell.angle_gamma   90.00
#
_symmetry.space_group_name_H-M   'P 1'
#
loop_
_entity.id
_entity.type
_entity.pdbx_description
1 polymer ?
#
loop_
_entity_poly.entity_id
_entity_poly.type
_entity_poly.pdbx_seq_one_letter_code
_entity_poly.pdbx_strand_id
1 'polypeptide(L)'
;MHQETILNYLKEIKPYYEKKGFIIEGLFGSYARDEATEKSDIDILIEIKKNTSDIYAKKSALKKDLEAYFQKKVDIARRKYLTPLAKDVIKDDLIHV
;
A
#
# COMPACT_ATOMS: atom_id res chain seq x y z
N MET A 1 -6.37 -9.77 -12.04
CA MET A 1 -6.89 -8.88 -11.00
C MET A 1 -6.93 -7.46 -11.52
N HIS A 2 -8.01 -6.76 -11.26
CA HIS A 2 -8.18 -5.40 -11.74
C HIS A 2 -7.79 -4.38 -10.68
N GLN A 3 -7.28 -3.25 -11.13
CA GLN A 3 -6.92 -2.10 -10.29
C GLN A 3 -8.07 -1.73 -9.33
N GLU A 4 -9.30 -1.70 -9.83
CA GLU A 4 -10.48 -1.34 -9.04
C GLU A 4 -10.70 -2.27 -7.86
N THR A 5 -10.47 -3.58 -8.03
CA THR A 5 -10.57 -4.56 -6.95
C THR A 5 -9.61 -4.21 -5.81
N ILE A 6 -8.39 -3.83 -6.17
CA ILE A 6 -7.37 -3.45 -5.18
C ILE A 6 -7.81 -2.18 -4.45
N LEU A 7 -8.20 -1.16 -5.19
CA LEU A 7 -8.60 0.12 -4.61
C LEU A 7 -9.81 -0.01 -3.69
N ASN A 8 -10.79 -0.82 -4.07
CA ASN A 8 -11.98 -1.04 -3.25
C ASN A 8 -11.64 -1.70 -1.91
N TYR A 9 -10.78 -2.70 -1.93
CA TYR A 9 -10.38 -3.36 -0.67
C TYR A 9 -9.56 -2.42 0.21
N LEU A 10 -8.65 -1.65 -0.37
CA LEU A 10 -7.86 -0.67 0.39
C LEU A 10 -8.77 0.36 1.07
N LYS A 11 -9.79 0.84 0.38
CA LYS A 11 -10.77 1.77 0.95
C LYS A 11 -11.53 1.14 2.12
N GLU A 12 -11.87 -0.12 1.98
CA GLU A 12 -12.61 -0.87 3.00
C GLU A 12 -11.82 -1.01 4.30
N ILE A 13 -10.53 -1.36 4.20
CA ILE A 13 -9.69 -1.60 5.39
C ILE A 13 -9.02 -0.35 5.93
N LYS A 14 -9.02 0.75 5.17
CA LYS A 14 -8.35 2.00 5.56
C LYS A 14 -8.73 2.48 6.95
N PRO A 15 -10.01 2.60 7.32
CA PRO A 15 -10.39 3.07 8.66
C PRO A 15 -9.88 2.18 9.79
N TYR A 16 -9.88 0.88 9.56
CA TYR A 16 -9.41 -0.09 10.54
C TYR A 16 -7.93 0.11 10.87
N TYR A 17 -7.10 0.25 9.84
CA TYR A 17 -5.66 0.45 10.04
C TYR A 17 -5.33 1.85 10.52
N GLU A 18 -6.11 2.84 10.15
CA GLU A 18 -5.91 4.21 10.63
C GLU A 18 -6.03 4.30 12.14
N LYS A 19 -6.94 3.57 12.74
CA LYS A 19 -7.10 3.49 14.21
C LYS A 19 -5.87 2.90 14.88
N LYS A 20 -5.10 2.11 14.16
CA LYS A 20 -3.85 1.53 14.64
C LYS A 20 -2.63 2.39 14.35
N GLY A 21 -2.82 3.57 13.76
CA GLY A 21 -1.75 4.49 13.42
C GLY A 21 -1.19 4.33 12.00
N PHE A 22 -1.77 3.45 11.19
CA PHE A 22 -1.33 3.20 9.82
C PHE A 22 -2.29 3.86 8.83
N ILE A 23 -1.79 4.84 8.09
CA ILE A 23 -2.58 5.54 7.08
C ILE A 23 -2.26 4.92 5.72
N ILE A 24 -3.22 4.23 5.12
CA ILE A 24 -3.09 3.68 3.77
C ILE A 24 -3.30 4.83 2.81
N GLU A 25 -2.25 5.26 2.10
CA GLU A 25 -2.34 6.39 1.19
C GLU A 25 -2.86 6.00 -0.18
N GLY A 26 -2.40 4.87 -0.71
CA GLY A 26 -2.87 4.45 -2.01
C GLY A 26 -2.05 3.38 -2.68
N LEU A 27 -2.34 3.20 -3.96
CA LEU A 27 -1.73 2.22 -4.85
C LEU A 27 -0.76 2.93 -5.80
N PHE A 28 0.44 2.38 -5.97
CA PHE A 28 1.39 2.88 -6.95
C PHE A 28 1.99 1.72 -7.75
N GLY A 29 2.93 2.02 -8.65
CA GLY A 29 3.60 1.00 -9.42
C GLY A 29 2.78 0.48 -10.60
N SER A 30 3.08 -0.74 -11.05
CA SER A 30 2.51 -1.28 -12.28
C SER A 30 0.99 -1.40 -12.27
N TYR A 31 0.39 -1.79 -11.14
CA TYR A 31 -1.07 -1.86 -11.05
C TYR A 31 -1.72 -0.47 -11.13
N ALA A 32 -1.06 0.55 -10.57
CA ALA A 32 -1.57 1.92 -10.65
C ALA A 32 -1.50 2.46 -12.09
N ARG A 33 -0.48 2.06 -12.85
CA ARG A 33 -0.32 2.45 -14.26
C ARG A 33 -1.12 1.59 -15.24
N ASP A 34 -1.83 0.59 -14.73
CA ASP A 34 -2.56 -0.39 -15.54
C ASP A 34 -1.64 -1.17 -16.50
N GLU A 35 -0.43 -1.45 -16.04
CA GLU A 35 0.59 -2.16 -16.79
C GLU A 35 0.98 -3.49 -16.13
N ALA A 36 0.22 -3.93 -15.12
CA ALA A 36 0.57 -5.12 -14.36
C ALA A 36 0.40 -6.40 -15.16
N THR A 37 1.28 -7.36 -14.89
CA THR A 37 1.22 -8.72 -15.41
C THR A 37 0.98 -9.68 -14.25
N GLU A 38 0.84 -10.98 -14.55
CA GLU A 38 0.69 -12.00 -13.53
C GLU A 38 1.88 -12.05 -12.56
N LYS A 39 3.05 -11.58 -12.99
CA LYS A 39 4.27 -11.56 -12.18
C LYS A 39 4.44 -10.28 -11.38
N SER A 40 3.57 -9.30 -11.57
CA SER A 40 3.69 -8.02 -10.87
C SER A 40 3.27 -8.14 -9.41
N ASP A 41 4.01 -7.46 -8.54
CA ASP A 41 3.63 -7.29 -7.14
C ASP A 41 2.66 -6.10 -7.02
N ILE A 42 1.89 -6.09 -5.95
CA ILE A 42 1.01 -4.97 -5.64
C ILE A 42 1.77 -4.01 -4.74
N ASP A 43 1.92 -2.77 -5.15
CA ASP A 43 2.69 -1.75 -4.45
C ASP A 43 1.77 -0.76 -3.72
N ILE A 44 1.85 -0.76 -2.40
CA ILE A 44 1.00 0.05 -1.53
C ILE A 44 1.85 1.08 -0.78
N LEU A 45 1.40 2.33 -0.79
CA LEU A 45 2.05 3.39 -0.05
C LEU A 45 1.29 3.66 1.24
N ILE A 46 2.02 3.69 2.35
CA ILE A 46 1.46 3.99 3.66
C ILE A 46 2.25 5.10 4.35
N GLU A 47 1.63 5.70 5.35
CA GLU A 47 2.31 6.55 6.32
C GLU A 47 1.93 6.08 7.72
N ILE A 48 2.80 6.34 8.69
CA ILE A 48 2.59 5.90 10.05
C ILE A 48 2.57 7.12 10.97
N LYS A 49 1.53 7.23 11.80
CA LYS A 49 1.38 8.34 12.74
C LYS A 49 2.47 8.31 13.79
N LYS A 50 2.82 9.50 14.32
CA LYS A 50 3.78 9.61 15.43
C LYS A 50 3.27 8.80 16.63
N ASN A 51 4.21 8.28 17.39
CA ASN A 51 3.95 7.51 18.62
C ASN A 51 3.16 6.21 18.41
N THR A 52 3.13 5.72 17.17
CA THR A 52 2.56 4.40 16.88
C THR A 52 3.50 3.32 17.43
N SER A 53 2.97 2.41 18.22
CA SER A 53 3.73 1.28 18.76
C SER A 53 3.65 0.06 17.85
N ASP A 54 4.57 -0.89 18.07
CA ASP A 54 4.57 -2.19 17.38
C ASP A 54 4.52 -2.08 15.86
N ILE A 55 5.26 -1.13 15.32
CA ILE A 55 5.25 -0.84 13.86
C ILE A 55 5.55 -2.09 13.03
N TYR A 56 6.58 -2.83 13.41
CA TYR A 56 6.98 -4.03 12.65
C TYR A 56 5.85 -5.07 12.63
N ALA A 57 5.27 -5.37 13.79
CA ALA A 57 4.20 -6.36 13.90
C ALA A 57 2.96 -5.94 13.13
N LYS A 58 2.58 -4.66 13.23
CA LYS A 58 1.41 -4.12 12.54
C LYS A 58 1.61 -4.07 11.02
N LYS A 59 2.81 -3.70 10.56
CA LYS A 59 3.13 -3.71 9.15
C LYS A 59 3.10 -5.12 8.58
N SER A 60 3.65 -6.08 9.31
CA SER A 60 3.62 -7.49 8.92
C SER A 60 2.18 -8.02 8.84
N ALA A 61 1.33 -7.63 9.79
CA ALA A 61 -0.08 -8.02 9.80
C ALA A 61 -0.82 -7.44 8.59
N LEU A 62 -0.57 -6.18 8.26
CA LEU A 62 -1.16 -5.54 7.07
C LEU A 62 -0.73 -6.26 5.80
N LYS A 63 0.56 -6.55 5.67
CA LYS A 63 1.07 -7.27 4.50
C LYS A 63 0.43 -8.64 4.34
N LYS A 64 0.32 -9.40 5.44
CA LYS A 64 -0.31 -10.72 5.43
C LYS A 64 -1.79 -10.64 5.07
N ASP A 65 -2.50 -9.65 5.60
CA ASP A 65 -3.91 -9.40 5.28
C ASP A 65 -4.09 -9.18 3.77
N LEU A 66 -3.31 -8.26 3.22
CA LEU A 66 -3.39 -7.93 1.79
C LEU A 66 -2.98 -9.11 0.90
N GLU A 67 -1.91 -9.81 1.25
CA GLU A 67 -1.46 -10.97 0.48
C GLU A 67 -2.47 -12.11 0.52
N ALA A 68 -3.12 -12.32 1.65
CA ALA A 68 -4.17 -13.34 1.78
C ALA A 68 -5.38 -12.98 0.93
N TYR A 69 -5.80 -11.72 0.96
CA TYR A 69 -6.97 -11.28 0.20
C TYR A 69 -6.72 -11.33 -1.32
N PHE A 70 -5.58 -10.78 -1.77
CA PHE A 70 -5.29 -10.68 -3.19
C PHE A 70 -4.66 -11.94 -3.79
N GLN A 71 -4.16 -12.84 -2.96
CA GLN A 71 -3.43 -14.04 -3.39
C GLN A 71 -2.22 -13.67 -4.27
N LYS A 72 -1.53 -12.58 -3.92
CA LYS A 72 -0.35 -12.07 -4.60
C LYS A 72 0.60 -11.44 -3.59
N LYS A 73 1.86 -11.30 -3.99
CA LYS A 73 2.83 -10.57 -3.18
C LYS A 73 2.47 -9.09 -3.14
N VAL A 74 2.60 -8.51 -1.97
CA VAL A 74 2.34 -7.10 -1.72
C VAL A 74 3.60 -6.46 -1.17
N ASP A 75 3.98 -5.34 -1.76
CA ASP A 75 5.11 -4.54 -1.32
C ASP A 75 4.57 -3.28 -0.64
N ILE A 76 4.97 -3.05 0.60
CA ILE A 76 4.49 -1.91 1.38
C ILE A 76 5.63 -0.94 1.59
N ALA A 77 5.47 0.27 1.05
CA ALA A 77 6.45 1.33 1.18
C ALA A 77 5.93 2.43 2.10
N ARG A 78 6.85 3.02 2.88
CA ARG A 78 6.56 4.21 3.69
C ARG A 78 7.12 5.42 2.97
N ARG A 79 6.31 6.46 2.81
CA ARG A 79 6.75 7.72 2.17
C ARG A 79 8.02 8.27 2.82
N LYS A 80 8.12 8.16 4.14
CA LYS A 80 9.27 8.66 4.92
C LYS A 80 10.61 8.09 4.46
N TYR A 81 10.63 6.85 3.99
CA TYR A 81 11.88 6.16 3.61
C TYR A 81 12.14 6.12 2.11
N LEU A 82 11.32 6.80 1.32
CA LEU A 82 11.54 6.87 -0.11
C LEU A 82 12.69 7.84 -0.42
N THR A 83 13.51 7.48 -1.42
CA THR A 83 14.51 8.41 -1.96
C THR A 83 13.80 9.56 -2.68
N PRO A 84 14.45 10.72 -2.89
CA PRO A 84 13.84 11.82 -3.64
C PRO A 84 13.37 11.39 -5.04
N LEU A 85 14.16 10.58 -5.73
CA LEU A 85 13.79 10.08 -7.06
C LEU A 85 12.54 9.18 -6.98
N ALA A 86 12.49 8.27 -6.02
CA ALA A 86 11.34 7.39 -5.83
C ALA A 86 10.08 8.19 -5.49
N LYS A 87 10.19 9.25 -4.69
CA LYS A 87 9.06 10.14 -4.39
C LYS A 87 8.49 10.79 -5.65
N ASP A 88 9.35 11.24 -6.55
CA ASP A 88 8.93 11.85 -7.81
C ASP A 88 8.20 10.85 -8.70
N VAL A 89 8.73 9.64 -8.82
CA VAL A 89 8.12 8.58 -9.63
C VAL A 89 6.75 8.18 -9.06
N ILE A 90 6.69 7.94 -7.76
CA ILE A 90 5.45 7.53 -7.09
C ILE A 90 4.38 8.62 -7.14
N LYS A 91 4.79 9.88 -7.04
CA LYS A 91 3.86 11.03 -7.12
C LYS A 91 3.01 10.98 -8.38
N ASP A 92 3.60 10.60 -9.51
CA ASP A 92 2.88 10.55 -10.79
C ASP A 92 1.98 9.31 -10.90
N ASP A 93 2.36 8.21 -10.24
CA ASP A 93 1.63 6.95 -10.32
C ASP A 93 0.52 6.81 -9.27
N LEU A 94 0.66 7.48 -8.14
CA LEU A 94 -0.14 7.22 -6.94
C LEU A 94 -1.63 7.48 -7.16
N ILE A 95 -2.43 6.45 -6.89
CA ILE A 95 -3.88 6.56 -6.83
C ILE A 95 -4.27 6.53 -5.36
N HIS A 96 -4.76 7.64 -4.85
CA HIS A 96 -5.14 7.79 -3.45
C HIS A 96 -6.43 7.03 -3.12
N VAL A 97 -6.48 6.49 -1.92
CA VAL A 97 -7.71 5.88 -1.39
C VAL A 97 -8.23 6.62 -0.16
#